data_4c970217c957ceaaa14dcee8422ef178
#
_entry.id   4c970217c957ceaaa14dcee8422ef178
#
_cell.length_a   1.000
_cell.length_b   1.000
_cell.length_c   1.000
_cell.angle_alpha   90.00
_cell.angle_beta   90.00
_cell.angle_gamma   90.00
#
_symmetry.space_group_name_H-M   'P 1'
#
loop_
_entity.id
_entity.type
_entity.pdbx_description
1 polymer ?
#
loop_
_entity_poly.entity_id
_entity_poly.type
_entity_poly.pdbx_seq_one_letter_code
_entity_poly.pdbx_strand_id
1 'polypeptide(L)'
;MEYFAGTIVGLRTAEGAVLASDTRAVGYYLVLSKRARKLFRLEERIGAAFSGAPGDIQTLVSLLQAEANLYRLENGRSISTKGLAQVASNVLQGRRWYPYLLEGILCGLEEGKVSLLTLDPAGGRVEEEDFSAGGTGAQVAYGVLERNYGKGLSLQEGKRLAAEAIRTAIERDAATGDKVVVSVIDEKGYRELTDEEVDGLLKK
;
A
#
# COMPACT_ATOMS: atom_id res chain seq x y z
N MET A 1 -9.57 -7.61 -19.22
CA MET A 1 -10.30 -6.71 -18.28
C MET A 1 -9.30 -6.34 -17.18
N GLU A 2 -8.77 -5.12 -17.24
CA GLU A 2 -7.76 -4.68 -16.23
C GLU A 2 -8.50 -4.20 -14.98
N TYR A 3 -8.50 -5.04 -13.95
CA TYR A 3 -9.11 -4.71 -12.66
C TYR A 3 -8.10 -4.08 -11.67
N PHE A 4 -6.82 -3.99 -12.03
CA PHE A 4 -5.74 -3.47 -11.19
C PHE A 4 -5.41 -2.02 -11.53
N ALA A 5 -6.44 -1.17 -11.55
CA ALA A 5 -6.29 0.22 -11.95
C ALA A 5 -5.61 1.07 -10.89
N GLY A 6 -4.70 1.92 -11.32
CA GLY A 6 -3.95 2.84 -10.48
C GLY A 6 -2.58 2.31 -10.06
N THR A 7 -1.96 3.01 -9.12
CA THR A 7 -0.61 2.68 -8.65
C THR A 7 -0.55 2.74 -7.13
N ILE A 8 0.09 1.74 -6.54
CA ILE A 8 0.44 1.70 -5.12
C ILE A 8 1.95 1.49 -4.98
N VAL A 9 2.52 2.06 -3.93
CA VAL A 9 3.95 1.95 -3.59
C VAL A 9 4.08 1.71 -2.10
N GLY A 10 5.02 0.87 -1.71
CA GLY A 10 5.48 0.70 -0.34
C GLY A 10 7.00 0.68 -0.30
N LEU A 11 7.60 1.34 0.70
CA LEU A 11 9.05 1.33 0.87
C LEU A 11 9.45 1.39 2.34
N ARG A 12 10.63 0.85 2.62
CA ARG A 12 11.27 0.89 3.95
C ARG A 12 12.13 2.14 4.08
N THR A 13 12.19 2.66 5.31
CA THR A 13 13.10 3.74 5.70
C THR A 13 13.83 3.36 6.98
N ALA A 14 14.79 4.18 7.40
CA ALA A 14 15.50 3.96 8.66
C ALA A 14 14.59 4.06 9.89
N GLU A 15 13.51 4.86 9.81
CA GLU A 15 12.64 5.13 10.97
C GLU A 15 11.25 4.48 10.86
N GLY A 16 10.94 3.78 9.76
CA GLY A 16 9.62 3.19 9.55
C GLY A 16 9.37 2.83 8.10
N ALA A 17 8.10 2.84 7.70
CA ALA A 17 7.66 2.56 6.34
C ALA A 17 6.81 3.68 5.76
N VAL A 18 6.79 3.77 4.43
CA VAL A 18 5.94 4.70 3.69
C VAL A 18 5.09 3.91 2.71
N LEU A 19 3.80 4.23 2.65
CA LEU A 19 2.88 3.79 1.60
C LEU A 19 2.41 5.01 0.81
N ALA A 20 2.29 4.86 -0.51
CA ALA A 20 1.73 5.90 -1.36
C ALA A 20 0.82 5.31 -2.43
N SER A 21 -0.13 6.10 -2.89
CA SER A 21 -1.03 5.74 -3.98
C SER A 21 -1.56 6.95 -4.72
N ASP A 22 -2.13 6.71 -5.89
CA ASP A 22 -3.05 7.64 -6.55
C ASP A 22 -4.48 7.46 -6.02
N THR A 23 -5.44 8.27 -6.54
CA THR A 23 -6.85 8.20 -6.13
C THR A 23 -7.82 7.91 -7.26
N ARG A 24 -7.33 7.56 -8.46
CA ARG A 24 -8.18 7.28 -9.61
C ARG A 24 -8.73 5.85 -9.56
N ALA A 25 -10.02 5.69 -9.84
CA ALA A 25 -10.62 4.42 -10.19
C ALA A 25 -11.18 4.50 -11.61
N VAL A 26 -10.84 3.53 -12.44
CA VAL A 26 -11.30 3.44 -13.85
C VAL A 26 -12.13 2.19 -14.07
N GLY A 27 -13.06 2.28 -15.04
CA GLY A 27 -13.75 1.13 -15.62
C GLY A 27 -13.65 1.22 -17.13
N TYR A 28 -12.94 0.29 -17.73
CA TYR A 28 -12.56 0.35 -19.14
C TYR A 28 -11.82 1.66 -19.48
N TYR A 29 -12.46 2.56 -20.21
CA TYR A 29 -11.91 3.85 -20.65
C TYR A 29 -12.48 5.04 -19.87
N LEU A 30 -13.30 4.79 -18.84
CA LEU A 30 -13.99 5.83 -18.08
C LEU A 30 -13.37 5.98 -16.68
N VAL A 31 -13.09 7.21 -16.28
CA VAL A 31 -12.76 7.54 -14.88
C VAL A 31 -14.06 7.47 -14.07
N LEU A 32 -14.21 6.42 -13.26
CA LEU A 32 -15.38 6.19 -12.41
C LEU A 32 -15.34 7.04 -11.13
N SER A 33 -14.15 7.21 -10.58
CA SER A 33 -13.94 8.03 -9.38
C SER A 33 -12.55 8.66 -9.40
N LYS A 34 -12.48 9.88 -8.86
CA LYS A 34 -11.23 10.62 -8.62
C LYS A 34 -10.83 10.62 -7.14
N ARG A 35 -11.55 9.85 -6.30
CA ARG A 35 -11.41 9.84 -4.84
C ARG A 35 -11.42 8.41 -4.29
N ALA A 36 -10.95 7.43 -5.07
CA ALA A 36 -10.85 6.06 -4.60
C ALA A 36 -9.77 5.95 -3.52
N ARG A 37 -10.15 5.38 -2.39
CA ARG A 37 -9.23 5.11 -1.29
C ARG A 37 -8.47 3.81 -1.58
N LYS A 38 -7.14 3.87 -1.50
CA LYS A 38 -6.24 2.74 -1.72
C LYS A 38 -5.32 2.48 -0.52
N LEU A 39 -5.16 3.46 0.39
CA LEU A 39 -4.39 3.31 1.61
C LEU A 39 -5.33 3.07 2.80
N PHE A 40 -4.95 2.13 3.65
CA PHE A 40 -5.78 1.69 4.78
C PHE A 40 -4.92 1.44 6.01
N ARG A 41 -5.37 1.95 7.14
CA ARG A 41 -4.87 1.53 8.45
C ARG A 41 -5.51 0.18 8.80
N LEU A 42 -4.71 -0.84 9.04
CA LEU A 42 -5.19 -2.16 9.47
C LEU A 42 -5.08 -2.33 10.99
N GLU A 43 -4.00 -1.82 11.58
CA GLU A 43 -3.75 -1.80 13.03
C GLU A 43 -2.98 -0.51 13.36
N GLU A 44 -2.64 -0.30 14.63
CA GLU A 44 -1.95 0.93 15.07
C GLU A 44 -0.67 1.21 14.29
N ARG A 45 0.14 0.16 14.07
CA ARG A 45 1.42 0.24 13.36
C ARG A 45 1.47 -0.63 12.11
N ILE A 46 0.30 -0.95 11.53
CA ILE A 46 0.21 -1.71 10.28
C ILE A 46 -0.71 -0.97 9.32
N GLY A 47 -0.19 -0.69 8.14
CA GLY A 47 -0.92 -0.13 7.02
C GLY A 47 -0.88 -1.02 5.80
N ALA A 48 -1.81 -0.81 4.90
CA ALA A 48 -1.84 -1.49 3.60
C ALA A 48 -2.18 -0.52 2.47
N ALA A 49 -1.64 -0.82 1.30
CA ALA A 49 -2.04 -0.23 0.04
C ALA A 49 -2.61 -1.33 -0.86
N PHE A 50 -3.76 -1.07 -1.49
CA PHE A 50 -4.41 -2.02 -2.39
C PHE A 50 -4.77 -1.37 -3.73
N SER A 51 -4.55 -2.11 -4.82
CA SER A 51 -5.00 -1.79 -6.16
C SER A 51 -5.89 -2.91 -6.68
N GLY A 52 -7.02 -2.59 -7.33
CA GLY A 52 -7.98 -3.59 -7.81
C GLY A 52 -9.44 -3.18 -7.68
N ALA A 53 -10.32 -4.17 -7.63
CA ALA A 53 -11.76 -3.97 -7.51
C ALA A 53 -12.14 -3.42 -6.12
N PRO A 54 -12.82 -2.27 -6.04
CA PRO A 54 -13.12 -1.62 -4.75
C PRO A 54 -13.89 -2.49 -3.77
N GLY A 55 -14.85 -3.30 -4.25
CA GLY A 55 -15.65 -4.19 -3.39
C GLY A 55 -14.81 -5.30 -2.74
N ASP A 56 -13.86 -5.86 -3.48
CA ASP A 56 -12.96 -6.90 -2.99
C ASP A 56 -11.98 -6.32 -1.96
N ILE A 57 -11.43 -5.13 -2.26
CA ILE A 57 -10.55 -4.39 -1.35
C ILE A 57 -11.27 -4.09 -0.03
N GLN A 58 -12.49 -3.52 -0.08
CA GLN A 58 -13.26 -3.17 1.11
C GLN A 58 -13.57 -4.40 1.96
N THR A 59 -13.92 -5.52 1.31
CA THR A 59 -14.20 -6.78 2.00
C THR A 59 -12.96 -7.31 2.70
N LEU A 60 -11.82 -7.37 2.00
CA LEU A 60 -10.56 -7.84 2.59
C LEU A 60 -10.10 -6.93 3.73
N VAL A 61 -10.11 -5.62 3.54
CA VAL A 61 -9.70 -4.64 4.58
C VAL A 61 -10.55 -4.78 5.83
N SER A 62 -11.89 -4.86 5.69
CA SER A 62 -12.80 -5.03 6.83
C SER A 62 -12.53 -6.32 7.60
N LEU A 63 -12.25 -7.41 6.88
CA LEU A 63 -11.91 -8.69 7.48
C LEU A 63 -10.58 -8.61 8.23
N LEU A 64 -9.54 -8.04 7.61
CA LEU A 64 -8.21 -7.92 8.24
C LEU A 64 -8.26 -7.04 9.50
N GLN A 65 -9.04 -5.96 9.48
CA GLN A 65 -9.25 -5.10 10.66
C GLN A 65 -10.00 -5.85 11.78
N ALA A 66 -11.00 -6.66 11.43
CA ALA A 66 -11.73 -7.48 12.40
C ALA A 66 -10.82 -8.55 13.03
N GLU A 67 -10.03 -9.25 12.22
CA GLU A 67 -9.07 -10.26 12.69
C GLU A 67 -7.97 -9.65 13.58
N ALA A 68 -7.43 -8.49 13.21
CA ALA A 68 -6.45 -7.79 14.03
C ALA A 68 -7.02 -7.38 15.40
N ASN A 69 -8.27 -6.87 15.42
CA ASN A 69 -8.96 -6.54 16.66
C ASN A 69 -9.25 -7.77 17.52
N LEU A 70 -9.72 -8.87 16.92
CA LEU A 70 -9.98 -10.13 17.61
C LEU A 70 -8.70 -10.69 18.23
N TYR A 71 -7.62 -10.74 17.45
CA TYR A 71 -6.32 -11.20 17.93
C TYR A 71 -5.84 -10.39 19.14
N ARG A 72 -5.99 -9.07 19.10
CA ARG A 72 -5.60 -8.18 20.20
C ARG A 72 -6.42 -8.41 21.46
N LEU A 73 -7.75 -8.64 21.32
CA LEU A 73 -8.64 -8.93 22.44
C LEU A 73 -8.30 -10.29 23.11
N GLU A 74 -8.00 -11.29 22.31
CA GLU A 74 -7.70 -12.65 22.80
C GLU A 74 -6.30 -12.77 23.40
N ASN A 75 -5.31 -12.06 22.82
CA ASN A 75 -3.89 -12.24 23.16
C ASN A 75 -3.29 -11.09 23.97
N GLY A 76 -4.04 -9.99 24.19
CA GLY A 76 -3.55 -8.81 24.93
C GLY A 76 -2.42 -8.03 24.20
N ARG A 77 -2.15 -8.33 22.93
CA ARG A 77 -1.12 -7.69 22.11
C ARG A 77 -1.54 -7.62 20.65
N SER A 78 -0.97 -6.69 19.90
CA SER A 78 -1.23 -6.57 18.45
C SER A 78 -0.70 -7.77 17.69
N ILE A 79 -1.40 -8.13 16.60
CA ILE A 79 -0.92 -9.11 15.63
C ILE A 79 0.29 -8.55 14.88
N SER A 80 1.23 -9.41 14.50
CA SER A 80 2.36 -9.01 13.68
C SER A 80 1.96 -8.74 12.23
N THR A 81 2.72 -7.90 11.52
CA THR A 81 2.52 -7.64 10.09
C THR A 81 2.57 -8.93 9.29
N LYS A 82 3.52 -9.81 9.58
CA LYS A 82 3.61 -11.14 8.94
C LYS A 82 2.42 -12.03 9.28
N GLY A 83 1.93 -11.97 10.52
CA GLY A 83 0.72 -12.69 10.95
C GLY A 83 -0.51 -12.20 10.19
N LEU A 84 -0.70 -10.89 10.10
CA LEU A 84 -1.84 -10.31 9.37
C LEU A 84 -1.75 -10.57 7.86
N ALA A 85 -0.55 -10.53 7.27
CA ALA A 85 -0.31 -10.91 5.88
C ALA A 85 -0.60 -12.41 5.64
N GLN A 86 -0.35 -13.29 6.64
CA GLN A 86 -0.75 -14.70 6.56
C GLN A 86 -2.27 -14.86 6.56
N VAL A 87 -2.99 -14.10 7.39
CA VAL A 87 -4.46 -14.09 7.37
C VAL A 87 -4.96 -13.66 5.99
N ALA A 88 -4.44 -12.56 5.42
CA ALA A 88 -4.77 -12.12 4.07
C ALA A 88 -4.50 -13.21 3.03
N SER A 89 -3.33 -13.82 3.06
CA SER A 89 -2.94 -14.93 2.18
C SER A 89 -3.93 -16.10 2.25
N ASN A 90 -4.32 -16.52 3.46
CA ASN A 90 -5.29 -17.61 3.66
C ASN A 90 -6.67 -17.28 3.07
N VAL A 91 -7.12 -16.04 3.24
CA VAL A 91 -8.40 -15.57 2.68
C VAL A 91 -8.37 -15.60 1.15
N LEU A 92 -7.31 -15.05 0.55
CA LEU A 92 -7.13 -15.01 -0.90
C LEU A 92 -7.01 -16.44 -1.46
N GLN A 93 -6.18 -17.28 -0.86
CA GLN A 93 -6.00 -18.68 -1.25
C GLN A 93 -7.30 -19.48 -1.16
N GLY A 94 -8.13 -19.25 -0.13
CA GLY A 94 -9.43 -19.88 0.01
C GLY A 94 -10.41 -19.53 -1.12
N ARG A 95 -10.16 -18.43 -1.82
CA ARG A 95 -10.96 -17.94 -2.95
C ARG A 95 -10.33 -18.18 -4.33
N ARG A 96 -9.30 -18.99 -4.44
CA ARG A 96 -8.52 -19.19 -5.70
C ARG A 96 -9.34 -19.56 -6.94
N TRP A 97 -10.55 -20.12 -6.78
CA TRP A 97 -11.45 -20.46 -7.89
C TRP A 97 -12.32 -19.29 -8.34
N TYR A 98 -12.53 -18.31 -7.45
CA TYR A 98 -13.20 -17.03 -7.68
C TYR A 98 -12.38 -15.95 -6.98
N PRO A 99 -11.20 -15.62 -7.51
CA PRO A 99 -10.25 -14.77 -6.82
C PRO A 99 -10.77 -13.36 -6.63
N TYR A 100 -10.39 -12.73 -5.54
CA TYR A 100 -10.49 -11.30 -5.41
C TYR A 100 -9.57 -10.64 -6.44
N LEU A 101 -10.10 -9.64 -7.13
CA LEU A 101 -9.38 -8.89 -8.15
C LEU A 101 -8.64 -7.73 -7.49
N LEU A 102 -7.58 -8.05 -6.77
CA LEU A 102 -6.75 -7.08 -6.06
C LEU A 102 -5.31 -7.60 -5.92
N GLU A 103 -4.42 -6.66 -5.78
CA GLU A 103 -3.07 -6.88 -5.28
C GLU A 103 -2.79 -5.88 -4.16
N GLY A 104 -1.85 -6.18 -3.29
CA GLY A 104 -1.63 -5.36 -2.11
C GLY A 104 -0.19 -5.33 -1.64
N ILE A 105 0.10 -4.29 -0.86
CA ILE A 105 1.35 -4.11 -0.12
C ILE A 105 0.97 -3.87 1.33
N LEU A 106 1.48 -4.69 2.24
CA LEU A 106 1.37 -4.49 3.68
C LEU A 106 2.69 -4.00 4.24
N CYS A 107 2.64 -2.95 5.05
CA CYS A 107 3.78 -2.47 5.81
C CYS A 107 3.44 -2.40 7.29
N GLY A 108 4.41 -2.71 8.14
CA GLY A 108 4.28 -2.51 9.57
C GLY A 108 5.62 -2.32 10.25
N LEU A 109 5.57 -1.75 11.46
CA LEU A 109 6.73 -1.51 12.32
C LEU A 109 6.56 -2.26 13.64
N GLU A 110 7.45 -3.19 13.92
CA GLU A 110 7.45 -4.01 15.13
C GLU A 110 8.85 -4.04 15.74
N GLU A 111 8.97 -3.67 17.00
CA GLU A 111 10.26 -3.66 17.73
C GLU A 111 11.39 -2.97 16.94
N GLY A 112 11.08 -1.84 16.30
CA GLY A 112 12.03 -1.07 15.49
C GLY A 112 12.38 -1.71 14.13
N LYS A 113 11.70 -2.81 13.74
CA LYS A 113 11.92 -3.49 12.46
C LYS A 113 10.72 -3.30 11.53
N VAL A 114 10.98 -2.83 10.33
CA VAL A 114 9.97 -2.73 9.28
C VAL A 114 9.78 -4.08 8.60
N SER A 115 8.54 -4.51 8.47
CA SER A 115 8.12 -5.59 7.57
C SER A 115 7.39 -4.98 6.37
N LEU A 116 7.77 -5.40 5.17
CA LEU A 116 7.17 -5.00 3.90
C LEU A 116 6.83 -6.28 3.13
N LEU A 117 5.55 -6.50 2.85
CA LEU A 117 5.09 -7.72 2.17
C LEU A 117 4.17 -7.35 1.00
N THR A 118 4.34 -8.03 -0.12
CA THR A 118 3.40 -8.00 -1.24
C THR A 118 2.40 -9.15 -1.14
N LEU A 119 1.22 -8.93 -1.69
CA LEU A 119 0.15 -9.92 -1.81
C LEU A 119 -0.34 -9.96 -3.25
N ASP A 120 -0.42 -11.15 -3.83
CA ASP A 120 -1.06 -11.39 -5.12
C ASP A 120 -2.51 -11.92 -4.96
N PRO A 121 -3.32 -11.89 -6.03
CA PRO A 121 -4.71 -12.34 -5.98
C PRO A 121 -4.89 -13.82 -5.62
N ALA A 122 -3.88 -14.64 -5.83
CA ALA A 122 -3.92 -16.08 -5.55
C ALA A 122 -3.53 -16.41 -4.09
N GLY A 123 -3.17 -15.38 -3.31
CA GLY A 123 -2.73 -15.53 -1.93
C GLY A 123 -1.23 -15.73 -1.77
N GLY A 124 -0.45 -15.56 -2.84
CA GLY A 124 0.99 -15.48 -2.75
C GLY A 124 1.42 -14.24 -1.95
N ARG A 125 2.47 -14.39 -1.15
CA ARG A 125 3.05 -13.29 -0.41
C ARG A 125 4.57 -13.35 -0.49
N VAL A 126 5.18 -12.19 -0.71
CA VAL A 126 6.64 -12.05 -0.75
C VAL A 126 7.06 -10.97 0.25
N GLU A 127 8.07 -11.25 1.04
CA GLU A 127 8.70 -10.24 1.90
C GLU A 127 9.76 -9.50 1.09
N GLU A 128 9.60 -8.20 0.99
CA GLU A 128 10.51 -7.32 0.25
C GLU A 128 11.50 -6.65 1.21
N GLU A 129 12.74 -6.53 0.76
CA GLU A 129 13.79 -5.92 1.58
C GLU A 129 13.75 -4.40 1.58
N ASP A 130 13.43 -3.79 0.45
CA ASP A 130 13.63 -2.36 0.20
C ASP A 130 12.31 -1.65 -0.15
N PHE A 131 11.68 -2.02 -1.25
CA PHE A 131 10.44 -1.40 -1.73
C PHE A 131 9.63 -2.35 -2.61
N SER A 132 8.38 -1.95 -2.87
CA SER A 132 7.50 -2.61 -3.83
C SER A 132 6.54 -1.62 -4.46
N ALA A 133 6.02 -1.97 -5.63
CA ALA A 133 4.95 -1.25 -6.32
C ALA A 133 3.94 -2.22 -6.92
N GLY A 134 2.69 -1.79 -7.05
CA GLY A 134 1.61 -2.57 -7.65
C GLY A 134 0.67 -1.70 -8.46
N GLY A 135 -0.23 -2.33 -9.22
CA GLY A 135 -1.16 -1.66 -10.12
C GLY A 135 -0.63 -1.44 -11.53
N THR A 136 -1.44 -0.80 -12.37
CA THR A 136 -1.13 -0.60 -13.79
C THR A 136 0.10 0.28 -14.01
N GLY A 137 0.36 1.25 -13.14
CA GLY A 137 1.53 2.12 -13.21
C GLY A 137 2.77 1.60 -12.46
N ALA A 138 2.73 0.37 -11.94
CA ALA A 138 3.84 -0.19 -11.16
C ALA A 138 5.17 -0.17 -11.88
N GLN A 139 5.20 -0.44 -13.19
CA GLN A 139 6.45 -0.43 -13.98
C GLN A 139 7.13 0.94 -14.00
N VAL A 140 6.33 2.01 -14.06
CA VAL A 140 6.82 3.39 -14.00
C VAL A 140 7.35 3.70 -12.60
N ALA A 141 6.58 3.33 -11.57
CA ALA A 141 6.97 3.52 -10.17
C ALA A 141 8.26 2.78 -9.84
N TYR A 142 8.41 1.51 -10.25
CA TYR A 142 9.66 0.75 -10.09
C TYR A 142 10.87 1.46 -10.71
N GLY A 143 10.72 2.03 -11.91
CA GLY A 143 11.82 2.76 -12.55
C GLY A 143 12.31 3.97 -11.74
N VAL A 144 11.38 4.65 -11.03
CA VAL A 144 11.74 5.77 -10.13
C VAL A 144 12.39 5.25 -8.86
N LEU A 145 11.82 4.19 -8.26
CA LEU A 145 12.30 3.59 -7.01
C LEU A 145 13.70 3.01 -7.19
N GLU A 146 13.92 2.16 -8.21
CA GLU A 146 15.22 1.55 -8.50
C GLU A 146 16.34 2.58 -8.67
N ARG A 147 16.03 3.69 -9.29
CA ARG A 147 17.04 4.73 -9.55
C ARG A 147 17.41 5.53 -8.30
N ASN A 148 16.45 5.76 -7.40
CA ASN A 148 16.58 6.78 -6.35
C ASN A 148 16.54 6.20 -4.93
N TYR A 149 16.18 4.92 -4.77
CA TYR A 149 16.19 4.28 -3.45
C TYR A 149 17.62 4.02 -2.98
N GLY A 150 17.85 4.32 -1.72
CA GLY A 150 19.12 3.98 -1.03
C GLY A 150 18.81 3.36 0.33
N LYS A 151 19.56 2.30 0.71
CA LYS A 151 19.41 1.70 2.06
C LYS A 151 19.68 2.75 3.12
N GLY A 152 18.77 2.84 4.10
CA GLY A 152 18.88 3.81 5.18
C GLY A 152 18.34 5.21 4.87
N LEU A 153 17.52 5.37 3.83
CA LEU A 153 16.76 6.60 3.60
C LEU A 153 16.03 7.04 4.87
N SER A 154 16.09 8.33 5.19
CA SER A 154 15.27 8.92 6.24
C SER A 154 13.77 8.85 5.88
N LEU A 155 12.91 8.93 6.88
CA LEU A 155 11.46 8.94 6.66
C LEU A 155 11.03 10.09 5.73
N GLN A 156 11.72 11.25 5.80
CA GLN A 156 11.43 12.40 4.94
C GLN A 156 11.79 12.14 3.48
N GLU A 157 12.96 11.54 3.22
CA GLU A 157 13.38 11.14 1.87
C GLU A 157 12.47 10.05 1.32
N GLY A 158 12.09 9.07 2.15
CA GLY A 158 11.16 8.01 1.77
C GLY A 158 9.78 8.55 1.35
N LYS A 159 9.22 9.51 2.11
CA LYS A 159 7.96 10.18 1.73
C LYS A 159 8.06 10.86 0.38
N ARG A 160 9.15 11.59 0.16
CA ARG A 160 9.38 12.29 -1.12
C ARG A 160 9.51 11.30 -2.27
N LEU A 161 10.31 10.26 -2.11
CA LEU A 161 10.51 9.23 -3.14
C LEU A 161 9.22 8.51 -3.50
N ALA A 162 8.42 8.11 -2.50
CA ALA A 162 7.12 7.48 -2.73
C ALA A 162 6.15 8.40 -3.48
N ALA A 163 6.08 9.68 -3.09
CA ALA A 163 5.24 10.68 -3.75
C ALA A 163 5.69 10.93 -5.21
N GLU A 164 7.01 11.01 -5.46
CA GLU A 164 7.57 11.17 -6.80
C GLU A 164 7.28 9.95 -7.69
N ALA A 165 7.36 8.73 -7.16
CA ALA A 165 7.05 7.51 -7.89
C ALA A 165 5.58 7.50 -8.35
N ILE A 166 4.64 7.83 -7.47
CA ILE A 166 3.20 7.93 -7.82
C ILE A 166 2.97 9.05 -8.82
N ARG A 167 3.57 10.24 -8.61
CA ARG A 167 3.42 11.37 -9.54
C ARG A 167 3.92 11.03 -10.95
N THR A 168 5.05 10.34 -11.04
CA THR A 168 5.59 9.91 -12.33
C THR A 168 4.68 8.88 -13.00
N ALA A 169 4.08 7.97 -12.22
CA ALA A 169 3.08 7.04 -12.74
C ALA A 169 1.83 7.77 -13.25
N ILE A 170 1.35 8.82 -12.57
CA ILE A 170 0.22 9.66 -13.03
C ILE A 170 0.50 10.27 -14.41
N GLU A 171 1.74 10.62 -14.72
CA GLU A 171 2.13 11.23 -16.00
C GLU A 171 2.15 10.23 -17.17
N ARG A 172 2.24 8.92 -16.90
CA ARG A 172 2.47 7.89 -17.92
C ARG A 172 1.41 6.81 -18.00
N ASP A 173 0.75 6.49 -16.89
CA ASP A 173 -0.31 5.48 -16.85
C ASP A 173 -1.69 6.14 -16.88
N ALA A 174 -2.49 5.81 -17.90
CA ALA A 174 -3.83 6.39 -18.07
C ALA A 174 -4.80 6.01 -16.93
N ALA A 175 -4.60 4.87 -16.30
CA ALA A 175 -5.44 4.38 -15.20
C ALA A 175 -5.01 4.92 -13.82
N THR A 176 -3.82 5.54 -13.73
CA THR A 176 -3.31 6.20 -12.53
C THR A 176 -3.60 7.71 -12.62
N GLY A 177 -4.06 8.33 -11.53
CA GLY A 177 -4.33 9.78 -11.64
C GLY A 177 -4.94 10.44 -10.43
N ASP A 178 -5.25 11.72 -10.66
CA ASP A 178 -5.89 12.67 -9.77
C ASP A 178 -4.96 13.10 -8.63
N LYS A 179 -5.03 12.53 -7.43
CA LYS A 179 -4.20 12.95 -6.29
C LYS A 179 -3.14 11.91 -5.95
N VAL A 180 -2.05 12.39 -5.38
CA VAL A 180 -1.08 11.57 -4.65
C VAL A 180 -1.49 11.56 -3.18
N VAL A 181 -1.58 10.38 -2.58
CA VAL A 181 -1.80 10.17 -1.15
C VAL A 181 -0.59 9.44 -0.59
N VAL A 182 -0.13 9.87 0.58
CA VAL A 182 1.02 9.26 1.27
C VAL A 182 0.63 8.97 2.71
N SER A 183 1.00 7.80 3.21
CA SER A 183 0.93 7.47 4.63
C SER A 183 2.28 7.00 5.15
N VAL A 184 2.49 7.18 6.44
CA VAL A 184 3.68 6.75 7.16
C VAL A 184 3.30 5.79 8.28
N ILE A 185 4.18 4.86 8.57
CA ILE A 185 4.11 3.95 9.72
C ILE A 185 5.44 4.08 10.45
N ASP A 186 5.40 4.69 11.63
CA ASP A 186 6.57 4.91 12.49
C ASP A 186 6.24 4.52 13.95
N GLU A 187 7.11 4.87 14.89
CA GLU A 187 6.88 4.59 16.32
C GLU A 187 5.61 5.26 16.88
N LYS A 188 5.11 6.31 16.24
CA LYS A 188 3.85 6.99 16.60
C LYS A 188 2.61 6.32 16.00
N GLY A 189 2.79 5.32 15.13
CA GLY A 189 1.73 4.58 14.46
C GLY A 189 1.51 4.98 13.01
N TYR A 190 0.39 4.53 12.45
CA TYR A 190 -0.04 4.86 11.08
C TYR A 190 -0.65 6.25 11.00
N ARG A 191 -0.19 7.07 10.04
CA ARG A 191 -0.74 8.39 9.75
C ARG A 191 -0.76 8.67 8.24
N GLU A 192 -1.87 9.18 7.73
CA GLU A 192 -1.93 9.76 6.39
C GLU A 192 -1.45 11.22 6.45
N LEU A 193 -0.70 11.66 5.44
CA LEU A 193 -0.28 13.05 5.28
C LEU A 193 -1.45 13.89 4.79
N THR A 194 -1.47 15.18 5.16
CA THR A 194 -2.42 16.14 4.59
C THR A 194 -2.05 16.49 3.15
N ASP A 195 -3.01 17.04 2.39
CA ASP A 195 -2.76 17.49 1.00
C ASP A 195 -1.60 18.52 0.98
N GLU A 196 -1.52 19.43 1.96
CA GLU A 196 -0.46 20.44 2.06
C GLU A 196 0.92 19.82 2.33
N GLU A 197 0.97 18.77 3.17
CA GLU A 197 2.22 18.03 3.41
C GLU A 197 2.69 17.33 2.14
N VAL A 198 1.79 16.69 1.38
CA VAL A 198 2.12 16.03 0.11
C VAL A 198 2.57 17.04 -0.94
N ASP A 199 1.87 18.17 -1.07
CA ASP A 199 2.25 19.25 -1.99
C ASP A 199 3.65 19.80 -1.64
N GLY A 200 3.97 19.87 -0.35
CA GLY A 200 5.30 20.26 0.13
C GLY A 200 6.42 19.31 -0.28
N LEU A 201 6.13 17.99 -0.37
CA LEU A 201 7.09 16.98 -0.84
C LEU A 201 7.39 17.11 -2.34
N LEU A 202 6.39 17.53 -3.12
CA LEU A 202 6.44 17.58 -4.59
C LEU A 202 6.87 18.94 -5.15
N LYS A 203 6.98 19.97 -4.32
CA LYS A 203 7.58 21.25 -4.70
C LYS A 203 9.10 21.08 -4.84
N LYS A 204 9.61 21.53 -6.00
CA LYS A 204 11.06 21.58 -6.29
C LYS A 204 11.71 22.75 -5.55
#